data_e04c8f9538e3ffb02258c9d06734d47e
#
_entry.id   e04c8f9538e3ffb02258c9d06734d47e
#
_cell.length_a   1.000
_cell.length_b   1.000
_cell.length_c   1.000
_cell.angle_alpha   90.00
_cell.angle_beta   90.00
_cell.angle_gamma   90.00
#
_symmetry.space_group_name_H-M   'P 1'
#
loop_
_entity.id
_entity.type
_entity.pdbx_description
1 polymer ?
#
loop_
_entity_poly.entity_id
_entity_poly.type
_entity_poly.pdbx_seq_one_letter_code
_entity_poly.pdbx_strand_id
1 'polypeptide(L)'
;AQVARGELPTPDPDDEAAKYELADALLGEAGYAWYEISNFARATDVDLASGRPSTFYEHASAHNLAYWRDWDWLGLGPGAHSHVGRMRWWNVKNPAAYAARLRDGRSAAYAGEILDEDTRELERVMLGVRTSEGIELAGLPGTRQTGEAGALLDAGVASGGRVAALIADGLIDGAAALRGRAILTLRGRLLADYVTRELMGY
;
A
#
# COMPACT_ATOMS: atom_id res chain seq x y z
N ALA A 1 20.07 11.73 9.89
CA ALA A 1 21.42 12.19 10.27
C ALA A 1 21.37 13.46 11.16
N GLN A 2 20.66 14.55 10.75
CA GLN A 2 20.62 15.82 11.52
C GLN A 2 19.89 15.67 12.86
N VAL A 3 18.74 14.96 12.90
CA VAL A 3 18.03 14.64 14.14
C VAL A 3 18.91 13.82 15.09
N ALA A 4 19.62 12.79 14.57
CA ALA A 4 20.53 11.96 15.38
C ALA A 4 21.72 12.73 15.95
N ARG A 5 22.09 13.88 15.33
CA ARG A 5 23.13 14.80 15.85
C ARG A 5 22.57 15.91 16.75
N GLY A 6 21.26 15.95 16.97
CA GLY A 6 20.60 17.00 17.77
C GLY A 6 20.53 18.37 17.07
N GLU A 7 20.79 18.43 15.76
CA GLU A 7 20.71 19.66 14.94
C GLU A 7 19.27 20.05 14.60
N LEU A 8 18.38 19.07 14.57
CA LEU A 8 16.94 19.26 14.37
C LEU A 8 16.16 18.49 15.44
N PRO A 9 15.00 19.00 15.86
CA PRO A 9 14.12 18.28 16.78
C PRO A 9 13.63 16.97 16.14
N THR A 10 13.31 15.99 16.99
CA THR A 10 12.59 14.80 16.53
C THR A 10 11.20 15.22 16.02
N PRO A 11 10.74 14.70 14.89
CA PRO A 11 9.37 14.93 14.44
C PRO A 11 8.37 14.55 15.52
N ASP A 12 7.33 15.36 15.68
CA ASP A 12 6.23 15.09 16.58
C ASP A 12 5.13 14.35 15.78
N PRO A 13 4.76 13.12 16.17
CA PRO A 13 3.74 12.36 15.46
C PRO A 13 2.37 13.05 15.40
N ASP A 14 1.99 13.78 16.43
CA ASP A 14 0.70 14.48 16.45
C ASP A 14 0.72 15.69 15.49
N ASP A 15 1.84 16.40 15.39
CA ASP A 15 2.03 17.47 14.41
C ASP A 15 2.07 16.93 12.98
N GLU A 16 2.69 15.76 12.75
CA GLU A 16 2.68 15.09 11.45
C GLU A 16 1.24 14.67 11.04
N ALA A 17 0.47 14.10 11.95
CA ALA A 17 -0.93 13.74 11.74
C ALA A 17 -1.78 14.97 11.41
N ALA A 18 -1.66 16.05 12.20
CA ALA A 18 -2.39 17.29 11.98
C ALA A 18 -2.06 17.93 10.59
N LYS A 19 -0.80 17.87 10.18
CA LYS A 19 -0.39 18.34 8.84
C LYS A 19 -0.99 17.50 7.72
N TYR A 20 -1.07 16.18 7.90
CA TYR A 20 -1.70 15.31 6.92
C TYR A 20 -3.20 15.58 6.80
N GLU A 21 -3.91 15.75 7.91
CA GLU A 21 -5.33 16.09 7.93
C GLU A 21 -5.59 17.46 7.27
N LEU A 22 -4.75 18.45 7.57
CA LEU A 22 -4.84 19.77 6.93
C LEU A 22 -4.60 19.68 5.41
N ALA A 23 -3.61 18.88 4.99
CA ALA A 23 -3.34 18.69 3.56
C ALA A 23 -4.51 18.01 2.84
N ASP A 24 -5.12 16.99 3.46
CA ASP A 24 -6.31 16.31 2.92
C ASP A 24 -7.48 17.28 2.75
N ALA A 25 -7.75 18.11 3.75
CA ALA A 25 -8.81 19.12 3.70
C ALA A 25 -8.59 20.16 2.59
N LEU A 26 -7.39 20.77 2.55
CA LEU A 26 -7.06 21.80 1.56
C LEU A 26 -7.04 21.26 0.13
N LEU A 27 -6.52 20.05 -0.07
CA LEU A 27 -6.53 19.41 -1.38
C LEU A 27 -7.95 19.03 -1.80
N GLY A 28 -8.79 18.54 -0.88
CA GLY A 28 -10.20 18.26 -1.13
C GLY A 28 -10.98 19.52 -1.56
N GLU A 29 -10.79 20.64 -0.87
CA GLU A 29 -11.38 21.94 -1.24
C GLU A 29 -10.92 22.43 -2.63
N ALA A 30 -9.67 22.09 -3.01
CA ALA A 30 -9.11 22.41 -4.32
C ALA A 30 -9.51 21.42 -5.43
N GLY A 31 -10.38 20.44 -5.16
CA GLY A 31 -10.88 19.49 -6.13
C GLY A 31 -9.94 18.30 -6.39
N TYR A 32 -9.08 17.98 -5.42
CA TYR A 32 -8.25 16.78 -5.47
C TYR A 32 -8.82 15.70 -4.55
N ALA A 33 -8.64 14.45 -4.92
CA ALA A 33 -8.98 13.29 -4.11
C ALA A 33 -7.75 12.40 -3.89
N TRP A 34 -7.57 11.90 -2.68
CA TRP A 34 -6.52 10.93 -2.42
C TRP A 34 -6.75 9.65 -3.23
N TYR A 35 -5.73 9.10 -3.85
CA TYR A 35 -5.83 7.82 -4.56
C TYR A 35 -4.91 6.75 -3.97
N GLU A 36 -3.85 7.16 -3.28
CA GLU A 36 -3.05 6.33 -2.40
C GLU A 36 -2.43 7.21 -1.30
N ILE A 37 -1.90 6.60 -0.23
CA ILE A 37 -1.33 7.33 0.90
C ILE A 37 -0.22 8.27 0.42
N SER A 38 -0.40 9.56 0.72
CA SER A 38 0.42 10.72 0.39
C SER A 38 0.27 11.26 -1.03
N ASN A 39 -0.54 10.66 -1.90
CA ASN A 39 -0.78 11.20 -3.24
C ASN A 39 -2.26 11.44 -3.55
N PHE A 40 -2.49 12.56 -4.23
CA PHE A 40 -3.81 13.05 -4.59
C PHE A 40 -3.87 13.27 -6.10
N ALA A 41 -5.01 13.00 -6.69
CA ALA A 41 -5.28 13.26 -8.10
C ALA A 41 -6.38 14.31 -8.23
N ARG A 42 -6.23 15.25 -9.18
CA ARG A 42 -7.29 16.19 -9.50
C ARG A 42 -8.49 15.44 -10.06
N ALA A 43 -9.67 15.69 -9.51
CA ALA A 43 -10.92 15.14 -9.99
C ALA A 43 -11.47 15.98 -11.15
N THR A 44 -11.92 15.31 -12.21
CA THR A 44 -12.74 15.93 -13.27
C THR A 44 -14.23 15.71 -12.97
N ASP A 45 -15.12 16.43 -13.67
CA ASP A 45 -16.57 16.21 -13.53
C ASP A 45 -16.96 14.76 -13.88
N VAL A 46 -16.27 14.17 -14.86
CA VAL A 46 -16.47 12.77 -15.26
C VAL A 46 -16.01 11.82 -14.16
N ASP A 47 -14.86 12.11 -13.54
CA ASP A 47 -14.36 11.32 -12.41
C ASP A 47 -15.38 11.32 -11.26
N LEU A 48 -15.87 12.51 -10.88
CA LEU A 48 -16.83 12.68 -9.80
C LEU A 48 -18.17 11.98 -10.10
N ALA A 49 -18.63 12.05 -11.35
CA ALA A 49 -19.85 11.38 -11.79
C ALA A 49 -19.73 9.86 -11.87
N SER A 50 -18.50 9.33 -11.98
CA SER A 50 -18.26 7.89 -12.18
C SER A 50 -18.59 7.02 -10.98
N GLY A 51 -18.54 7.57 -9.77
CA GLY A 51 -18.64 6.83 -8.51
C GLY A 51 -17.49 5.83 -8.26
N ARG A 52 -16.42 5.89 -9.07
CA ARG A 52 -15.26 5.00 -8.97
C ARG A 52 -14.23 5.54 -7.97
N PRO A 53 -13.41 4.66 -7.37
CA PRO A 53 -12.28 5.10 -6.57
C PRO A 53 -11.35 6.05 -7.34
N SER A 54 -10.72 7.00 -6.65
CA SER A 54 -9.85 8.01 -7.27
C SER A 54 -8.59 7.45 -7.93
N THR A 55 -8.24 6.18 -7.67
CA THR A 55 -7.24 5.42 -8.45
C THR A 55 -7.59 5.28 -9.93
N PHE A 56 -8.85 5.47 -10.30
CA PHE A 56 -9.32 5.44 -11.70
C PHE A 56 -9.51 6.84 -12.29
N TYR A 57 -9.18 7.91 -11.57
CA TYR A 57 -9.28 9.26 -12.08
C TYR A 57 -8.25 9.52 -13.18
N GLU A 58 -8.61 10.36 -14.13
CA GLU A 58 -7.78 10.68 -15.31
C GLU A 58 -6.38 11.15 -14.91
N HIS A 59 -6.28 11.93 -13.83
CA HIS A 59 -5.01 12.49 -13.37
C HIS A 59 -4.28 11.65 -12.30
N ALA A 60 -4.79 10.46 -11.94
CA ALA A 60 -4.07 9.55 -11.07
C ALA A 60 -2.84 8.98 -11.79
N SER A 61 -1.68 8.94 -11.11
CA SER A 61 -0.46 8.45 -11.72
C SER A 61 -0.50 6.94 -11.93
N ALA A 62 -0.67 6.50 -13.17
CA ALA A 62 -0.65 5.08 -13.53
C ALA A 62 0.68 4.42 -13.17
N HIS A 63 1.81 5.13 -13.31
CA HIS A 63 3.13 4.62 -12.94
C HIS A 63 3.23 4.39 -11.42
N ASN A 64 2.75 5.32 -10.60
CA ASN A 64 2.74 5.16 -9.15
C ASN A 64 1.82 4.01 -8.72
N LEU A 65 0.62 3.96 -9.30
CA LEU A 65 -0.35 2.89 -9.03
C LEU A 65 0.15 1.50 -9.42
N ALA A 66 1.04 1.39 -10.40
CA ALA A 66 1.65 0.11 -10.77
C ALA A 66 2.38 -0.54 -9.58
N TYR A 67 3.08 0.25 -8.75
CA TYR A 67 3.71 -0.24 -7.52
C TYR A 67 2.68 -0.66 -6.46
N TRP A 68 1.65 0.15 -6.24
CA TRP A 68 0.58 -0.16 -5.27
C TRP A 68 -0.26 -1.38 -5.66
N ARG A 69 -0.33 -1.69 -6.96
CA ARG A 69 -1.01 -2.87 -7.51
C ARG A 69 -0.10 -4.08 -7.66
N ASP A 70 1.12 -4.00 -7.13
CA ASP A 70 2.12 -5.07 -7.18
C ASP A 70 2.41 -5.58 -8.62
N TRP A 71 2.46 -4.66 -9.58
CA TRP A 71 2.81 -5.02 -10.96
C TRP A 71 4.29 -5.35 -11.09
N ASP A 72 4.63 -6.11 -12.10
CA ASP A 72 6.02 -6.38 -12.45
C ASP A 72 6.69 -5.12 -13.01
N TRP A 73 7.95 -4.88 -12.61
CA TRP A 73 8.77 -3.80 -13.16
C TRP A 73 10.23 -4.18 -13.27
N LEU A 74 10.94 -3.53 -14.20
CA LEU A 74 12.37 -3.65 -14.39
C LEU A 74 13.07 -2.34 -14.05
N GLY A 75 14.02 -2.41 -13.11
CA GLY A 75 14.86 -1.31 -12.74
C GLY A 75 16.07 -1.17 -13.66
N LEU A 76 16.20 -0.02 -14.31
CA LEU A 76 17.31 0.30 -15.18
C LEU A 76 18.28 1.26 -14.47
N GLY A 77 19.57 0.95 -14.53
CA GLY A 77 20.62 1.77 -13.95
C GLY A 77 21.27 1.21 -12.69
N PRO A 78 22.33 1.87 -12.18
CA PRO A 78 23.04 1.47 -10.97
C PRO A 78 22.14 1.52 -9.75
N GLY A 79 22.15 0.43 -8.96
CA GLY A 79 21.34 0.32 -7.74
C GLY A 79 19.82 0.23 -7.95
N ALA A 80 19.35 0.23 -9.20
CA ALA A 80 17.94 0.10 -9.48
C ALA A 80 17.42 -1.29 -9.07
N HIS A 81 16.21 -1.32 -8.51
CA HIS A 81 15.51 -2.54 -8.12
C HIS A 81 14.57 -2.99 -9.21
N SER A 82 14.33 -4.28 -9.29
CA SER A 82 13.36 -4.93 -10.16
C SER A 82 12.49 -5.86 -9.35
N HIS A 83 11.23 -6.06 -9.80
CA HIS A 83 10.30 -7.03 -9.26
C HIS A 83 9.57 -7.73 -10.41
N VAL A 84 9.66 -9.04 -10.49
CA VAL A 84 8.94 -9.85 -11.47
C VAL A 84 8.41 -11.11 -10.79
N GLY A 85 7.11 -11.23 -10.71
CA GLY A 85 6.44 -12.32 -10.03
C GLY A 85 6.81 -12.37 -8.54
N ARG A 86 7.56 -13.43 -8.15
CA ARG A 86 8.04 -13.59 -6.77
C ARG A 86 9.50 -13.18 -6.58
N MET A 87 10.17 -12.74 -7.63
CA MET A 87 11.60 -12.43 -7.60
C MET A 87 11.80 -10.91 -7.51
N ARG A 88 12.59 -10.48 -6.53
CA ARG A 88 13.14 -9.13 -6.46
C ARG A 88 14.65 -9.19 -6.55
N TRP A 89 15.25 -8.26 -7.29
CA TRP A 89 16.70 -8.10 -7.36
C TRP A 89 17.06 -6.64 -7.53
N TRP A 90 18.31 -6.33 -7.25
CA TRP A 90 18.85 -4.99 -7.45
C TRP A 90 20.22 -5.03 -8.13
N ASN A 91 20.44 -4.01 -8.91
CA ASN A 91 21.69 -3.86 -9.66
C ASN A 91 22.83 -3.40 -8.76
N VAL A 92 24.09 -3.59 -9.19
CA VAL A 92 25.25 -3.01 -8.54
C VAL A 92 25.12 -1.49 -8.45
N LYS A 93 25.40 -0.93 -7.25
CA LYS A 93 25.20 0.49 -6.96
C LYS A 93 26.26 1.39 -7.62
N ASN A 94 27.49 0.90 -7.81
CA ASN A 94 28.58 1.67 -8.39
C ASN A 94 28.38 1.82 -9.90
N PRO A 95 28.30 3.05 -10.47
CA PRO A 95 28.04 3.27 -11.90
C PRO A 95 29.11 2.64 -12.82
N ALA A 96 30.38 2.71 -12.44
CA ALA A 96 31.46 2.15 -13.25
C ALA A 96 31.39 0.61 -13.28
N ALA A 97 31.10 -0.02 -12.15
CA ALA A 97 30.92 -1.48 -12.07
C ALA A 97 29.67 -1.93 -12.84
N TYR A 98 28.56 -1.18 -12.79
CA TYR A 98 27.36 -1.42 -13.57
C TYR A 98 27.67 -1.40 -15.07
N ALA A 99 28.31 -0.32 -15.55
CA ALA A 99 28.70 -0.17 -16.95
C ALA A 99 29.71 -1.25 -17.41
N ALA A 100 30.66 -1.64 -16.56
CA ALA A 100 31.62 -2.71 -16.87
C ALA A 100 30.89 -4.06 -17.09
N ARG A 101 29.99 -4.43 -16.17
CA ARG A 101 29.21 -5.69 -16.32
C ARG A 101 28.43 -5.73 -17.62
N LEU A 102 27.75 -4.64 -17.98
CA LEU A 102 26.97 -4.58 -19.23
C LEU A 102 27.86 -4.67 -20.47
N ARG A 103 29.02 -3.99 -20.50
CA ARG A 103 29.99 -4.09 -21.59
C ARG A 103 30.54 -5.49 -21.77
N ASP A 104 30.71 -6.23 -20.67
CA ASP A 104 31.18 -7.60 -20.67
C ASP A 104 30.05 -8.61 -20.97
N GLY A 105 28.84 -8.16 -21.31
CA GLY A 105 27.67 -9.03 -21.55
C GLY A 105 27.17 -9.77 -20.30
N ARG A 106 27.56 -9.32 -19.10
CA ARG A 106 27.15 -9.92 -17.83
C ARG A 106 25.92 -9.21 -17.24
N SER A 107 25.15 -9.95 -16.44
CA SER A 107 24.06 -9.36 -15.67
C SER A 107 24.56 -8.25 -14.75
N ALA A 108 23.82 -7.14 -14.71
CA ALA A 108 24.05 -6.06 -13.76
C ALA A 108 23.52 -6.38 -12.34
N ALA A 109 22.73 -7.43 -12.17
CA ALA A 109 22.18 -7.83 -10.88
C ALA A 109 23.31 -8.12 -9.87
N TYR A 110 23.18 -7.55 -8.66
CA TYR A 110 24.11 -7.76 -7.56
C TYR A 110 23.62 -8.83 -6.60
N ALA A 111 22.39 -8.73 -6.18
CA ALA A 111 21.73 -9.67 -5.31
C ALA A 111 20.21 -9.62 -5.51
N GLY A 112 19.49 -10.57 -4.95
CA GLY A 112 18.04 -10.65 -5.03
C GLY A 112 17.49 -11.60 -3.97
N GLU A 113 16.18 -11.68 -3.92
CA GLU A 113 15.43 -12.56 -3.03
C GLU A 113 14.22 -13.14 -3.77
N ILE A 114 13.74 -14.26 -3.30
CA ILE A 114 12.49 -14.88 -3.76
C ILE A 114 11.52 -14.80 -2.59
N LEU A 115 10.40 -14.12 -2.81
CA LEU A 115 9.36 -13.94 -1.82
C LEU A 115 8.60 -15.24 -1.60
N ASP A 116 8.41 -15.63 -0.35
CA ASP A 116 7.47 -16.69 0.01
C ASP A 116 6.01 -16.20 -0.08
N GLU A 117 5.07 -17.14 0.09
CA GLU A 117 3.65 -16.82 -0.05
C GLU A 117 3.13 -15.90 1.07
N ASP A 118 3.63 -16.09 2.29
CA ASP A 118 3.21 -15.28 3.45
C ASP A 118 3.68 -13.83 3.30
N THR A 119 4.93 -13.63 2.86
CA THR A 119 5.45 -12.29 2.53
C THR A 119 4.66 -11.64 1.40
N ARG A 120 4.36 -12.37 0.34
CA ARG A 120 3.53 -11.87 -0.78
C ARG A 120 2.14 -11.45 -0.31
N GLU A 121 1.51 -12.25 0.54
CA GLU A 121 0.18 -11.94 1.05
C GLU A 121 0.20 -10.70 1.97
N LEU A 122 1.20 -10.62 2.85
CA LEU A 122 1.41 -9.44 3.70
C LEU A 122 1.56 -8.17 2.84
N GLU A 123 2.42 -8.22 1.81
CA GLU A 123 2.64 -7.10 0.91
C GLU A 123 1.37 -6.74 0.13
N ARG A 124 0.62 -7.72 -0.37
CA ARG A 124 -0.66 -7.50 -1.04
C ARG A 124 -1.64 -6.73 -0.15
N VAL A 125 -1.77 -7.14 1.11
CA VAL A 125 -2.64 -6.45 2.06
C VAL A 125 -2.10 -5.07 2.37
N MET A 126 -0.81 -4.96 2.68
CA MET A 126 -0.13 -3.71 3.01
C MET A 126 -0.25 -2.66 1.90
N LEU A 127 -0.07 -3.04 0.64
CA LEU A 127 -0.17 -2.15 -0.51
C LEU A 127 -1.64 -1.80 -0.81
N GLY A 128 -2.51 -2.80 -0.86
CA GLY A 128 -3.91 -2.62 -1.26
C GLY A 128 -4.71 -1.72 -0.33
N VAL A 129 -4.55 -1.84 0.99
CA VAL A 129 -5.27 -0.99 1.95
C VAL A 129 -4.90 0.48 1.84
N ARG A 130 -3.70 0.80 1.33
CA ARG A 130 -3.21 2.17 1.19
C ARG A 130 -3.73 2.89 -0.05
N THR A 131 -4.54 2.24 -0.86
CA THR A 131 -5.17 2.85 -2.03
C THR A 131 -6.64 3.14 -1.78
N SER A 132 -7.23 4.07 -2.53
CA SER A 132 -8.67 4.33 -2.49
C SER A 132 -9.52 3.17 -3.05
N GLU A 133 -8.91 2.20 -3.72
CA GLU A 133 -9.56 0.94 -4.09
C GLU A 133 -9.76 0.05 -2.87
N GLY A 134 -8.85 0.11 -1.90
CA GLY A 134 -8.82 -0.80 -0.77
C GLY A 134 -8.57 -2.26 -1.18
N ILE A 135 -8.88 -3.18 -0.28
CA ILE A 135 -8.67 -4.61 -0.49
C ILE A 135 -9.99 -5.39 -0.31
N GLU A 136 -10.15 -6.49 -1.03
CA GLU A 136 -11.28 -7.41 -0.82
C GLU A 136 -11.15 -8.14 0.52
N LEU A 137 -12.21 -8.11 1.31
CA LEU A 137 -12.26 -8.76 2.62
C LEU A 137 -12.21 -10.29 2.49
N ALA A 138 -12.84 -10.85 1.46
CA ALA A 138 -12.83 -12.29 1.20
C ALA A 138 -11.44 -12.87 0.91
N GLY A 139 -10.45 -12.04 0.58
CA GLY A 139 -9.07 -12.47 0.33
C GLY A 139 -8.15 -12.36 1.54
N LEU A 140 -8.64 -12.01 2.72
CA LEU A 140 -7.82 -11.88 3.91
C LEU A 140 -7.36 -13.24 4.43
N PRO A 141 -6.17 -13.35 5.04
CA PRO A 141 -5.63 -14.61 5.56
C PRO A 141 -6.60 -15.37 6.47
N GLY A 142 -7.31 -14.68 7.35
CA GLY A 142 -8.29 -15.28 8.26
C GLY A 142 -9.58 -15.79 7.59
N THR A 143 -9.80 -15.51 6.30
CA THR A 143 -10.97 -15.97 5.54
C THR A 143 -10.65 -17.09 4.54
N ARG A 144 -9.37 -17.48 4.42
CA ARG A 144 -8.97 -18.59 3.53
C ARG A 144 -9.59 -19.91 4.02
N GLN A 145 -10.24 -20.64 3.12
CA GLN A 145 -10.77 -21.97 3.38
C GLN A 145 -9.60 -22.95 3.54
N THR A 146 -9.25 -23.28 4.77
CA THR A 146 -8.48 -24.47 5.05
C THR A 146 -9.46 -25.66 5.05
N GLY A 147 -9.10 -26.78 4.41
CA GLY A 147 -10.01 -27.88 4.10
C GLY A 147 -10.61 -28.67 5.30
N GLU A 148 -10.59 -28.12 6.50
CA GLU A 148 -11.23 -28.66 7.69
C GLU A 148 -12.39 -27.76 8.11
N ALA A 149 -13.62 -28.27 8.00
CA ALA A 149 -14.86 -27.53 8.23
C ALA A 149 -14.98 -26.87 9.63
N GLY A 150 -14.19 -27.29 10.61
CA GLY A 150 -14.15 -26.70 11.96
C GLY A 150 -13.28 -25.43 12.07
N ALA A 151 -12.16 -25.38 11.34
CA ALA A 151 -11.26 -24.22 11.33
C ALA A 151 -11.82 -23.02 10.54
N LEU A 152 -12.73 -23.28 9.61
CA LEU A 152 -13.43 -22.28 8.78
C LEU A 152 -14.29 -21.30 9.57
N LEU A 153 -15.02 -21.80 10.56
CA LEU A 153 -15.93 -20.97 11.36
C LEU A 153 -15.15 -20.05 12.29
N ASP A 154 -14.07 -20.54 12.89
CA ASP A 154 -13.24 -19.74 13.81
C ASP A 154 -12.43 -18.67 13.07
N ALA A 155 -11.86 -18.99 11.91
CA ALA A 155 -11.09 -18.03 11.12
C ALA A 155 -11.98 -16.92 10.54
N GLY A 156 -13.15 -17.28 10.00
CA GLY A 156 -14.12 -16.31 9.46
C GLY A 156 -14.71 -15.40 10.53
N VAL A 157 -15.03 -15.94 11.71
CA VAL A 157 -15.52 -15.16 12.87
C VAL A 157 -14.42 -14.22 13.39
N ALA A 158 -13.17 -14.69 13.49
CA ALA A 158 -12.05 -13.86 13.95
C ALA A 158 -11.79 -12.68 13.00
N SER A 159 -11.79 -12.91 11.68
CA SER A 159 -11.64 -11.84 10.69
C SER A 159 -12.81 -10.88 10.68
N GLY A 160 -14.03 -11.39 10.78
CA GLY A 160 -15.24 -10.56 10.87
C GLY A 160 -15.24 -9.68 12.12
N GLY A 161 -14.79 -10.22 13.27
CA GLY A 161 -14.63 -9.46 14.52
C GLY A 161 -13.61 -8.34 14.42
N ARG A 162 -12.44 -8.59 13.78
CA ARG A 162 -11.42 -7.55 13.57
C ARG A 162 -11.90 -6.43 12.65
N VAL A 163 -12.52 -6.79 11.52
CA VAL A 163 -13.08 -5.79 10.61
C VAL A 163 -14.15 -4.96 11.31
N ALA A 164 -15.04 -5.59 12.10
CA ALA A 164 -16.05 -4.88 12.88
C ALA A 164 -15.43 -3.91 13.90
N ALA A 165 -14.35 -4.33 14.58
CA ALA A 165 -13.61 -3.45 15.49
C ALA A 165 -12.98 -2.27 14.76
N LEU A 166 -12.31 -2.50 13.62
CA LEU A 166 -11.72 -1.44 12.80
C LEU A 166 -12.77 -0.44 12.28
N ILE A 167 -14.00 -0.91 11.98
CA ILE A 167 -15.12 -0.03 11.61
C ILE A 167 -15.58 0.78 12.83
N ALA A 168 -15.75 0.14 13.98
CA ALA A 168 -16.18 0.79 15.23
C ALA A 168 -15.18 1.87 15.68
N ASP A 169 -13.88 1.63 15.46
CA ASP A 169 -12.81 2.59 15.72
C ASP A 169 -12.71 3.70 14.67
N GLY A 170 -13.52 3.64 13.61
CA GLY A 170 -13.54 4.59 12.52
C GLY A 170 -12.30 4.54 11.62
N LEU A 171 -11.65 3.39 11.50
CA LEU A 171 -10.44 3.18 10.68
C LEU A 171 -10.76 2.67 9.29
N ILE A 172 -11.84 1.92 9.13
CA ILE A 172 -12.34 1.39 7.86
C ILE A 172 -13.73 1.94 7.58
N ASP A 173 -14.00 2.27 6.31
CA ASP A 173 -15.30 2.70 5.84
C ASP A 173 -16.33 1.56 5.95
N GLY A 174 -17.36 1.78 6.78
CA GLY A 174 -18.38 0.75 7.03
C GLY A 174 -19.24 0.42 5.80
N ALA A 175 -19.52 1.41 4.94
CA ALA A 175 -20.29 1.19 3.73
C ALA A 175 -19.51 0.38 2.69
N ALA A 176 -18.21 0.62 2.57
CA ALA A 176 -17.34 -0.20 1.74
C ALA A 176 -17.20 -1.62 2.29
N ALA A 177 -17.10 -1.77 3.61
CA ALA A 177 -17.03 -3.09 4.26
C ALA A 177 -18.28 -3.93 4.02
N LEU A 178 -19.47 -3.33 4.02
CA LEU A 178 -20.72 -4.00 3.64
C LEU A 178 -20.74 -4.47 2.17
N ARG A 179 -19.93 -3.85 1.31
CA ARG A 179 -19.71 -4.27 -0.09
C ARG A 179 -18.52 -5.22 -0.26
N GLY A 180 -17.97 -5.73 0.85
CA GLY A 180 -16.87 -6.68 0.84
C GLY A 180 -15.48 -6.07 0.65
N ARG A 181 -15.29 -4.76 0.87
CA ARG A 181 -13.98 -4.09 0.71
C ARG A 181 -13.55 -3.36 1.97
N ALA A 182 -12.29 -3.52 2.34
CA ALA A 182 -11.65 -2.68 3.35
C ALA A 182 -11.04 -1.44 2.68
N ILE A 183 -11.66 -0.28 2.90
CA ILE A 183 -11.15 1.04 2.45
C ILE A 183 -10.89 1.87 3.69
N LEU A 184 -9.71 2.47 3.78
CA LEU A 184 -9.34 3.31 4.92
C LEU A 184 -10.12 4.62 4.92
N THR A 185 -10.56 5.03 6.11
CA THR A 185 -10.98 6.42 6.39
C THR A 185 -9.75 7.33 6.46
N LEU A 186 -9.93 8.65 6.61
CA LEU A 186 -8.82 9.57 6.90
C LEU A 186 -8.02 9.12 8.13
N ARG A 187 -8.72 8.79 9.23
CA ARG A 187 -8.10 8.26 10.44
C ARG A 187 -7.39 6.92 10.19
N GLY A 188 -7.98 6.04 9.39
CA GLY A 188 -7.36 4.77 9.01
C GLY A 188 -6.09 4.97 8.19
N ARG A 189 -6.01 6.00 7.36
CA ARG A 189 -4.79 6.31 6.59
C ARG A 189 -3.61 6.67 7.50
N LEU A 190 -3.86 7.41 8.58
CA LEU A 190 -2.86 7.73 9.60
C LEU A 190 -2.36 6.49 10.36
N LEU A 191 -3.17 5.44 10.43
CA LEU A 191 -2.90 4.21 11.16
C LEU A 191 -2.83 2.97 10.24
N ALA A 192 -2.42 3.17 8.97
CA ALA A 192 -2.46 2.11 7.96
C ALA A 192 -1.63 0.87 8.32
N ASP A 193 -0.52 1.03 9.02
CA ASP A 193 0.30 -0.10 9.52
C ASP A 193 -0.43 -0.91 10.59
N TYR A 194 -1.15 -0.23 11.48
CA TYR A 194 -1.98 -0.88 12.48
C TYR A 194 -3.12 -1.67 11.80
N VAL A 195 -3.86 -1.03 10.87
CA VAL A 195 -4.92 -1.70 10.12
C VAL A 195 -4.39 -2.92 9.37
N THR A 196 -3.21 -2.81 8.73
CA THR A 196 -2.58 -3.93 8.03
C THR A 196 -2.34 -5.12 8.98
N ARG A 197 -1.76 -4.87 10.18
CA ARG A 197 -1.52 -5.93 11.17
C ARG A 197 -2.81 -6.60 11.63
N GLU A 198 -3.84 -5.82 11.94
CA GLU A 198 -5.14 -6.35 12.35
C GLU A 198 -5.78 -7.22 11.27
N LEU A 199 -5.72 -6.79 10.01
CA LEU A 199 -6.25 -7.57 8.87
C LEU A 199 -5.45 -8.84 8.60
N MET A 200 -4.16 -8.85 8.91
CA MET A 200 -3.27 -10.03 8.80
C MET A 200 -3.36 -10.95 10.01
N GLY A 201 -3.87 -10.47 11.14
CA GLY A 201 -4.05 -11.26 12.34
C GLY A 201 -2.84 -11.32 13.28
N TYR A 202 -1.99 -10.29 13.22
CA TYR A 202 -0.82 -10.13 14.08
C TYR A 202 -1.15 -9.33 15.33
#